data_b84670f832879800e763187c9167bae9
#
_entry.id   b84670f832879800e763187c9167bae9
#
_cell.length_a   1.000
_cell.length_b   1.000
_cell.length_c   1.000
_cell.angle_alpha   90.00
_cell.angle_beta   90.00
_cell.angle_gamma   90.00
#
_symmetry.space_group_name_H-M   'P 1'
#
loop_
_entity.id
_entity.type
_entity.pdbx_description
1 polymer ?
#
loop_
_entity_poly.entity_id
_entity_poly.type
_entity_poly.pdbx_seq_one_letter_code
_entity_poly.pdbx_strand_id
1 'polypeptide(L)'
;MNNIKRISLMTAIFLTVALVSSAVEAGVIRINGTIAGSESYAPFPNPAEGFYVNGSFTSTDTQLGPFTLFYSAPVDFAFLGTPPETAGASRLVVGDAANGDSILTCDLGNNPGSCANGDLHIVETNTIVGGTGRYAGARGSFTLDRCLNFDTGETSGTISGTIVVRGR
;
A
#
# COMPACT_ATOMS: atom_id res chain seq x y z
N MET A 1 19.31 67.86 -50.90
CA MET A 1 18.96 67.54 -49.49
C MET A 1 18.16 66.23 -49.49
N ASN A 2 18.81 65.08 -49.29
CA ASN A 2 18.19 63.75 -49.33
C ASN A 2 18.18 63.15 -47.92
N ASN A 3 17.00 63.08 -47.34
CA ASN A 3 16.77 62.45 -46.07
C ASN A 3 16.61 60.89 -46.28
N ILE A 4 17.61 60.11 -45.93
CA ILE A 4 17.54 58.65 -45.91
C ILE A 4 16.96 58.25 -44.57
N LYS A 5 15.72 57.77 -44.55
CA LYS A 5 15.09 57.12 -43.37
C LYS A 5 15.72 55.77 -43.16
N ARG A 6 16.41 55.57 -42.03
CA ARG A 6 16.89 54.26 -41.56
C ARG A 6 15.72 53.52 -40.99
N ILE A 7 15.35 52.42 -41.63
CA ILE A 7 14.40 51.45 -41.12
C ILE A 7 15.22 50.48 -40.25
N SER A 8 14.99 50.53 -38.93
CA SER A 8 15.59 49.59 -37.99
C SER A 8 14.76 48.29 -37.96
N LEU A 9 15.33 47.22 -38.50
CA LEU A 9 14.70 45.91 -38.49
C LEU A 9 14.98 45.26 -37.13
N MET A 10 13.98 45.27 -36.22
CA MET A 10 14.05 44.52 -34.98
C MET A 10 13.73 43.04 -35.28
N THR A 11 14.75 42.20 -35.25
CA THR A 11 14.60 40.75 -35.36
C THR A 11 14.19 40.23 -33.98
N ALA A 12 12.93 39.91 -33.82
CA ALA A 12 12.43 39.22 -32.61
C ALA A 12 12.85 37.74 -32.67
N ILE A 13 13.80 37.33 -31.81
CA ILE A 13 14.19 35.95 -31.61
C ILE A 13 13.15 35.35 -30.68
N PHE A 14 12.23 34.54 -31.23
CA PHE A 14 11.36 33.67 -30.43
C PHE A 14 12.16 32.46 -29.92
N LEU A 15 12.54 32.51 -28.64
CA LEU A 15 13.13 31.39 -27.95
C LEU A 15 12.00 30.38 -27.60
N THR A 16 11.76 29.40 -28.45
CA THR A 16 10.88 28.27 -28.16
C THR A 16 11.57 27.36 -27.13
N VAL A 17 11.21 27.51 -25.85
CA VAL A 17 11.57 26.56 -24.81
C VAL A 17 10.72 25.30 -25.02
N ALA A 18 11.29 24.29 -25.67
CA ALA A 18 10.70 22.95 -25.69
C ALA A 18 10.77 22.40 -24.27
N LEU A 19 9.63 22.38 -23.56
CA LEU A 19 9.45 21.62 -22.35
C LEU A 19 9.52 20.13 -22.74
N VAL A 20 10.71 19.56 -22.65
CA VAL A 20 10.88 18.11 -22.70
C VAL A 20 10.30 17.57 -21.39
N SER A 21 9.02 17.23 -21.44
CA SER A 21 8.41 16.40 -20.40
C SER A 21 9.08 15.03 -20.49
N SER A 22 10.13 14.80 -19.71
CA SER A 22 10.67 13.46 -19.53
C SER A 22 9.55 12.63 -18.93
N ALA A 23 9.01 11.69 -19.73
CA ALA A 23 8.12 10.66 -19.22
C ALA A 23 8.92 9.89 -18.15
N VAL A 24 8.54 10.13 -16.91
CA VAL A 24 9.13 9.44 -15.77
C VAL A 24 8.68 8.00 -15.85
N GLU A 25 9.60 7.11 -16.15
CA GLU A 25 9.31 5.68 -16.31
C GLU A 25 8.82 5.12 -14.97
N ALA A 26 7.61 4.55 -14.97
CA ALA A 26 7.02 3.95 -13.78
C ALA A 26 7.77 2.67 -13.45
N GLY A 27 8.37 2.59 -12.27
CA GLY A 27 8.97 1.35 -11.77
C GLY A 27 7.89 0.39 -11.28
N VAL A 28 8.02 -0.88 -11.62
CA VAL A 28 7.16 -1.96 -11.10
C VAL A 28 7.97 -2.80 -10.13
N ILE A 29 7.49 -2.87 -8.89
CA ILE A 29 8.06 -3.71 -7.84
C ILE A 29 7.10 -4.87 -7.61
N ARG A 30 7.60 -6.10 -7.68
CA ARG A 30 6.83 -7.30 -7.31
C ARG A 30 7.05 -7.59 -5.84
N ILE A 31 5.96 -7.73 -5.10
CA ILE A 31 5.99 -8.23 -3.73
C ILE A 31 5.75 -9.74 -3.81
N ASN A 32 6.62 -10.51 -3.20
CA ASN A 32 6.42 -11.95 -3.04
C ASN A 32 7.30 -12.45 -1.88
N GLY A 33 6.68 -12.80 -0.77
CA GLY A 33 7.40 -13.20 0.42
C GLY A 33 6.51 -13.88 1.46
N THR A 34 7.12 -14.17 2.59
CA THR A 34 6.40 -14.66 3.78
C THR A 34 6.20 -13.52 4.77
N ILE A 35 5.13 -13.61 5.53
CA ILE A 35 4.82 -12.71 6.64
C ILE A 35 4.66 -13.50 7.92
N ALA A 36 5.04 -12.89 9.02
CA ALA A 36 4.74 -13.38 10.37
C ALA A 36 4.53 -12.19 11.30
N GLY A 37 3.65 -12.34 12.28
CA GLY A 37 3.35 -11.26 13.20
C GLY A 37 2.28 -11.63 14.22
N SER A 38 1.66 -10.61 14.77
CA SER A 38 0.62 -10.79 15.79
C SER A 38 -0.49 -9.76 15.65
N GLU A 39 -1.64 -10.13 16.17
CA GLU A 39 -2.85 -9.32 16.25
C GLU A 39 -3.28 -9.12 17.71
N SER A 40 -3.98 -8.03 17.94
CA SER A 40 -4.68 -7.74 19.17
C SER A 40 -6.11 -7.30 18.88
N TYR A 41 -7.01 -7.55 19.82
CA TYR A 41 -8.43 -7.32 19.66
C TYR A 41 -8.93 -6.34 20.72
N ALA A 42 -9.74 -5.37 20.29
CA ALA A 42 -10.42 -4.45 21.19
C ALA A 42 -11.92 -4.46 20.86
N PRO A 43 -12.80 -4.73 21.84
CA PRO A 43 -14.23 -4.80 21.59
C PRO A 43 -14.78 -3.43 21.14
N PHE A 44 -15.87 -3.46 20.38
CA PHE A 44 -16.67 -2.27 20.11
C PHE A 44 -17.29 -1.74 21.41
N PRO A 45 -17.79 -0.49 21.43
CA PRO A 45 -18.56 0.04 22.56
C PRO A 45 -19.73 -0.90 22.97
N ASN A 46 -20.34 -1.58 22.00
CA ASN A 46 -21.23 -2.71 22.23
C ASN A 46 -20.50 -4.00 21.76
N PRO A 47 -19.94 -4.81 22.67
CA PRO A 47 -19.19 -6.01 22.30
C PRO A 47 -19.98 -7.07 21.55
N ALA A 48 -21.32 -7.01 21.57
CA ALA A 48 -22.18 -7.91 20.81
C ALA A 48 -22.21 -7.59 19.31
N GLU A 49 -21.71 -6.43 18.89
CA GLU A 49 -21.69 -6.01 17.49
C GLU A 49 -20.37 -6.35 16.79
N GLY A 50 -19.26 -6.47 17.53
CA GLY A 50 -17.97 -6.76 16.93
C GLY A 50 -16.77 -6.29 17.73
N PHE A 51 -15.63 -6.20 17.05
CA PHE A 51 -14.36 -5.75 17.63
C PHE A 51 -13.45 -5.10 16.59
N TYR A 52 -12.46 -4.36 17.06
CA TYR A 52 -11.36 -3.86 16.23
C TYR A 52 -10.20 -4.85 16.29
N VAL A 53 -9.62 -5.15 15.14
CA VAL A 53 -8.35 -5.87 15.01
C VAL A 53 -7.26 -4.85 14.75
N ASN A 54 -6.13 -4.98 15.46
CA ASN A 54 -4.91 -4.24 15.18
C ASN A 54 -3.77 -5.24 15.09
N GLY A 55 -3.02 -5.21 14.03
CA GLY A 55 -1.95 -6.15 13.80
C GLY A 55 -0.67 -5.52 13.26
N SER A 56 0.43 -6.23 13.46
CA SER A 56 1.69 -5.92 12.82
C SER A 56 2.37 -7.18 12.30
N PHE A 57 2.82 -7.13 11.05
CA PHE A 57 3.54 -8.21 10.38
C PHE A 57 4.90 -7.74 9.91
N THR A 58 5.87 -8.60 9.97
CA THR A 58 7.18 -8.40 9.33
C THR A 58 7.32 -9.32 8.13
N SER A 59 8.08 -8.88 7.15
CA SER A 59 8.41 -9.68 5.97
C SER A 59 9.84 -9.42 5.53
N THR A 60 10.39 -10.42 4.85
CA THR A 60 11.70 -10.37 4.20
C THR A 60 11.56 -10.50 2.68
N ASP A 61 10.66 -9.71 2.09
CA ASP A 61 10.50 -9.67 0.63
C ASP A 61 11.81 -9.29 -0.05
N THR A 62 12.09 -9.94 -1.19
CA THR A 62 13.38 -9.81 -1.88
C THR A 62 13.53 -8.52 -2.68
N GLN A 63 12.42 -7.89 -3.11
CA GLN A 63 12.48 -6.66 -3.93
C GLN A 63 12.29 -5.39 -3.10
N LEU A 64 11.41 -5.43 -2.10
CA LEU A 64 11.24 -4.31 -1.16
C LEU A 64 12.33 -4.25 -0.10
N GLY A 65 12.95 -5.40 0.21
CA GLY A 65 13.73 -5.59 1.41
C GLY A 65 12.83 -5.78 2.65
N PRO A 66 13.41 -5.74 3.86
CA PRO A 66 12.65 -5.89 5.09
C PRO A 66 11.59 -4.79 5.23
N PHE A 67 10.39 -5.15 5.64
CA PHE A 67 9.34 -4.18 5.96
C PHE A 67 8.48 -4.64 7.14
N THR A 68 7.78 -3.69 7.74
CA THR A 68 6.71 -3.94 8.70
C THR A 68 5.41 -3.40 8.16
N LEU A 69 4.38 -4.22 8.16
CA LEU A 69 3.01 -3.83 7.82
C LEU A 69 2.23 -3.69 9.13
N PHE A 70 1.60 -2.53 9.32
CA PHE A 70 0.65 -2.27 10.39
C PHE A 70 -0.73 -2.16 9.77
N TYR A 71 -1.73 -2.76 10.38
CA TYR A 71 -3.10 -2.66 9.91
C TYR A 71 -4.08 -2.48 11.06
N SER A 72 -5.26 -1.96 10.72
CA SER A 72 -6.39 -1.82 11.62
C SER A 72 -7.67 -2.03 10.82
N ALA A 73 -8.55 -2.89 11.32
CA ALA A 73 -9.85 -3.16 10.71
C ALA A 73 -10.93 -3.39 11.77
N PRO A 74 -12.15 -2.88 11.57
CA PRO A 74 -13.32 -3.33 12.30
C PRO A 74 -13.76 -4.71 11.78
N VAL A 75 -14.16 -5.59 12.68
CA VAL A 75 -14.86 -6.84 12.40
C VAL A 75 -16.27 -6.71 12.97
N ASP A 76 -17.25 -6.52 12.12
CA ASP A 76 -18.65 -6.41 12.50
C ASP A 76 -19.33 -7.77 12.33
N PHE A 77 -19.91 -8.28 13.42
CA PHE A 77 -20.56 -9.61 13.42
C PHE A 77 -21.76 -9.71 12.47
N ALA A 78 -22.37 -8.57 12.11
CA ALA A 78 -23.45 -8.56 11.12
C ALA A 78 -22.99 -8.96 9.72
N PHE A 79 -21.70 -8.85 9.42
CA PHE A 79 -21.13 -9.16 8.11
C PHE A 79 -20.34 -10.47 8.08
N LEU A 80 -20.17 -11.18 9.22
CA LEU A 80 -19.49 -12.47 9.23
C LEU A 80 -20.17 -13.47 8.28
N GLY A 81 -19.37 -14.13 7.45
CA GLY A 81 -19.86 -15.06 6.42
C GLY A 81 -20.38 -14.40 5.15
N THR A 82 -20.33 -13.04 5.05
CA THR A 82 -20.70 -12.30 3.83
C THR A 82 -19.52 -11.45 3.37
N PRO A 83 -18.73 -11.90 2.40
CA PRO A 83 -17.57 -11.16 1.92
C PRO A 83 -17.92 -9.79 1.32
N PRO A 84 -17.10 -8.72 1.58
CA PRO A 84 -15.97 -8.75 2.50
C PRO A 84 -16.41 -8.73 3.96
N GLU A 85 -15.80 -9.58 4.79
CA GLU A 85 -16.11 -9.64 6.23
C GLU A 85 -15.46 -8.51 7.03
N THR A 86 -14.37 -7.95 6.49
CA THR A 86 -13.67 -6.80 7.07
C THR A 86 -13.30 -5.79 6.00
N ALA A 87 -13.29 -4.52 6.37
CA ALA A 87 -12.75 -3.43 5.56
C ALA A 87 -11.88 -2.54 6.46
N GLY A 88 -10.62 -2.43 6.14
CA GLY A 88 -9.63 -1.76 6.97
C GLY A 88 -8.66 -0.88 6.20
N ALA A 89 -7.60 -0.49 6.88
CA ALA A 89 -6.48 0.23 6.30
C ALA A 89 -5.16 -0.29 6.84
N SER A 90 -4.15 -0.34 5.99
CA SER A 90 -2.81 -0.70 6.41
C SER A 90 -1.74 0.29 5.95
N ARG A 91 -0.62 0.26 6.66
CA ARG A 91 0.58 1.00 6.34
C ARG A 91 1.77 0.05 6.35
N LEU A 92 2.39 -0.12 5.21
CA LEU A 92 3.61 -0.88 5.04
C LEU A 92 4.79 0.08 5.12
N VAL A 93 5.68 -0.14 6.09
CA VAL A 93 6.88 0.67 6.33
C VAL A 93 8.10 -0.12 5.86
N VAL A 94 8.81 0.39 4.87
CA VAL A 94 9.96 -0.29 4.25
C VAL A 94 11.26 0.14 4.90
N GLY A 95 12.02 -0.82 5.39
CA GLY A 95 13.29 -0.58 6.08
C GLY A 95 13.11 0.18 7.39
N ASP A 96 14.00 1.14 7.67
CA ASP A 96 13.89 1.98 8.86
C ASP A 96 12.80 3.05 8.67
N ALA A 97 11.80 3.08 9.56
CA ALA A 97 10.72 4.06 9.57
C ALA A 97 11.21 5.52 9.65
N ALA A 98 12.43 5.75 10.11
CA ALA A 98 13.02 7.10 10.23
C ALA A 98 13.17 7.81 8.88
N ASN A 99 13.25 7.10 7.76
CA ASN A 99 13.36 7.69 6.42
C ASN A 99 12.01 8.12 5.82
N GLY A 100 10.88 7.77 6.45
CA GLY A 100 9.54 8.11 6.01
C GLY A 100 9.02 7.33 4.79
N ASP A 101 9.70 6.29 4.34
CA ASP A 101 9.29 5.45 3.21
C ASP A 101 8.14 4.52 3.62
N SER A 102 6.95 4.77 3.11
CA SER A 102 5.79 3.92 3.41
C SER A 102 4.80 3.82 2.26
N ILE A 103 4.01 2.75 2.26
CA ILE A 103 2.91 2.49 1.34
C ILE A 103 1.63 2.45 2.16
N LEU A 104 0.57 3.09 1.66
CA LEU A 104 -0.73 3.18 2.31
C LEU A 104 -1.75 2.39 1.50
N THR A 105 -2.57 1.59 2.18
CA THR A 105 -3.59 0.76 1.53
C THR A 105 -4.96 0.89 2.19
N CYS A 106 -5.98 0.51 1.40
CA CYS A 106 -7.27 0.09 1.92
C CYS A 106 -7.40 -1.40 1.69
N ASP A 107 -7.89 -2.13 2.67
CA ASP A 107 -7.94 -3.59 2.68
C ASP A 107 -9.36 -4.11 2.77
N LEU A 108 -9.61 -5.23 2.08
CA LEU A 108 -10.82 -6.02 2.21
C LEU A 108 -10.42 -7.45 2.58
N GLY A 109 -10.94 -7.96 3.69
CA GLY A 109 -10.63 -9.28 4.22
C GLY A 109 -11.82 -10.22 4.17
N ASN A 110 -11.51 -11.50 3.96
CA ASN A 110 -12.46 -12.60 4.00
C ASN A 110 -11.87 -13.76 4.79
N ASN A 111 -12.76 -14.55 5.39
CA ASN A 111 -12.43 -15.81 6.04
C ASN A 111 -12.98 -17.00 5.21
N PRO A 112 -12.18 -17.61 4.32
CA PRO A 112 -12.62 -18.72 3.51
C PRO A 112 -12.70 -20.07 4.28
N GLY A 113 -12.37 -20.10 5.58
CA GLY A 113 -12.45 -21.30 6.38
C GLY A 113 -11.28 -21.45 7.34
N SER A 114 -10.72 -22.66 7.44
CA SER A 114 -9.61 -22.98 8.33
C SER A 114 -8.39 -23.45 7.57
N CYS A 115 -7.22 -23.13 8.11
CA CYS A 115 -5.95 -23.70 7.69
C CYS A 115 -5.81 -25.17 8.09
N ALA A 116 -4.82 -25.86 7.54
CA ALA A 116 -4.59 -27.29 7.81
C ALA A 116 -4.29 -27.59 9.29
N ASN A 117 -3.76 -26.61 10.04
CA ASN A 117 -3.50 -26.71 11.48
C ASN A 117 -4.70 -26.34 12.36
N GLY A 118 -5.85 -25.99 11.76
CA GLY A 118 -7.06 -25.57 12.45
C GLY A 118 -7.19 -24.09 12.74
N ASP A 119 -6.14 -23.30 12.47
CA ASP A 119 -6.18 -21.84 12.58
C ASP A 119 -7.14 -21.23 11.57
N LEU A 120 -7.57 -19.99 11.84
CA LEU A 120 -8.44 -19.23 10.94
C LEU A 120 -7.70 -18.87 9.66
N HIS A 121 -8.23 -19.24 8.51
CA HIS A 121 -7.68 -18.84 7.22
C HIS A 121 -8.23 -17.46 6.83
N ILE A 122 -7.34 -16.52 6.59
CA ILE A 122 -7.69 -15.14 6.24
C ILE A 122 -7.02 -14.76 4.91
N VAL A 123 -7.82 -14.23 3.99
CA VAL A 123 -7.34 -13.69 2.71
C VAL A 123 -7.73 -12.22 2.63
N GLU A 124 -6.75 -11.34 2.50
CA GLU A 124 -6.94 -9.89 2.45
C GLU A 124 -6.39 -9.33 1.16
N THR A 125 -7.22 -8.55 0.46
CA THR A 125 -6.80 -7.77 -0.71
C THR A 125 -6.53 -6.33 -0.29
N ASN A 126 -5.29 -5.91 -0.46
CA ASN A 126 -4.80 -4.58 -0.11
C ASN A 126 -4.66 -3.75 -1.38
N THR A 127 -5.49 -2.73 -1.54
CA THR A 127 -5.40 -1.77 -2.64
C THR A 127 -4.53 -0.60 -2.24
N ILE A 128 -3.44 -0.34 -2.98
CA ILE A 128 -2.51 0.74 -2.69
C ILE A 128 -3.15 2.08 -3.11
N VAL A 129 -3.36 2.96 -2.13
CA VAL A 129 -3.97 4.27 -2.33
C VAL A 129 -2.95 5.41 -2.35
N GLY A 130 -1.71 5.13 -1.97
CA GLY A 130 -0.63 6.10 -1.97
C GLY A 130 0.60 5.61 -1.22
N GLY A 131 1.49 6.56 -0.89
CA GLY A 131 2.70 6.31 -0.11
C GLY A 131 3.47 7.59 0.17
N THR A 132 4.56 7.45 0.92
CA THR A 132 5.48 8.55 1.27
C THR A 132 6.90 8.22 0.84
N GLY A 133 7.79 9.22 0.88
CA GLY A 133 9.19 9.03 0.51
C GLY A 133 9.35 8.50 -0.90
N ARG A 134 10.08 7.40 -1.08
CA ARG A 134 10.30 6.72 -2.37
C ARG A 134 9.01 6.19 -2.99
N TYR A 135 7.96 5.99 -2.21
CA TYR A 135 6.67 5.44 -2.63
C TYR A 135 5.59 6.51 -2.80
N ALA A 136 5.95 7.79 -2.81
CA ALA A 136 5.00 8.87 -3.06
C ALA A 136 4.24 8.65 -4.38
N GLY A 137 2.91 8.60 -4.30
CA GLY A 137 2.05 8.33 -5.45
C GLY A 137 2.02 6.87 -5.93
N ALA A 138 2.52 5.92 -5.12
CA ALA A 138 2.42 4.50 -5.40
C ALA A 138 0.97 4.06 -5.66
N ARG A 139 0.81 3.04 -6.53
CA ARG A 139 -0.45 2.39 -6.87
C ARG A 139 -0.22 0.89 -7.03
N GLY A 140 -1.29 0.13 -7.09
CA GLY A 140 -1.25 -1.32 -7.28
C GLY A 140 -2.04 -2.04 -6.20
N SER A 141 -1.73 -3.31 -6.00
CA SER A 141 -2.36 -4.13 -4.97
C SER A 141 -1.49 -5.31 -4.58
N PHE A 142 -1.73 -5.83 -3.40
CA PHE A 142 -1.19 -7.11 -2.95
C PHE A 142 -2.23 -7.88 -2.14
N THR A 143 -2.03 -9.17 -2.06
CA THR A 143 -2.84 -10.10 -1.26
C THR A 143 -2.00 -10.60 -0.10
N LEU A 144 -2.59 -10.65 1.09
CA LEU A 144 -2.13 -11.43 2.22
C LEU A 144 -2.97 -12.69 2.28
N ASP A 145 -2.33 -13.84 2.34
CA ASP A 145 -2.95 -15.17 2.50
C ASP A 145 -2.30 -15.81 3.72
N ARG A 146 -3.04 -15.91 4.82
CA ARG A 146 -2.47 -16.19 6.13
C ARG A 146 -3.36 -17.01 7.03
N CYS A 147 -2.73 -17.66 8.00
CA CYS A 147 -3.36 -18.38 9.08
C CYS A 147 -3.21 -17.59 10.38
N LEU A 148 -4.28 -17.45 11.13
CA LEU A 148 -4.36 -16.75 12.40
C LEU A 148 -4.76 -17.72 13.50
N ASN A 149 -3.93 -17.84 14.50
CA ASN A 149 -4.32 -18.47 15.76
C ASN A 149 -5.07 -17.44 16.61
N PHE A 150 -6.38 -17.59 16.69
CA PHE A 150 -7.24 -16.60 17.34
C PHE A 150 -7.00 -16.52 18.87
N ASP A 151 -6.55 -17.60 19.48
CA ASP A 151 -6.31 -17.66 20.93
C ASP A 151 -5.03 -16.92 21.33
N THR A 152 -3.99 -16.98 20.50
CA THR A 152 -2.69 -16.34 20.79
C THR A 152 -2.52 -15.02 20.06
N GLY A 153 -3.30 -14.75 19.00
CA GLY A 153 -3.12 -13.65 18.06
C GLY A 153 -1.95 -13.83 17.11
N GLU A 154 -1.22 -14.95 17.16
CA GLU A 154 -0.11 -15.21 16.24
C GLU A 154 -0.62 -15.51 14.83
N THR A 155 0.06 -14.94 13.84
CA THR A 155 -0.31 -15.12 12.44
C THR A 155 0.91 -15.26 11.55
N SER A 156 0.76 -16.08 10.50
CA SER A 156 1.80 -16.29 9.50
C SER A 156 1.18 -16.64 8.15
N GLY A 157 1.89 -16.35 7.07
CA GLY A 157 1.41 -16.62 5.72
C GLY A 157 2.28 -16.04 4.65
N THR A 158 1.67 -15.65 3.54
CA THR A 158 2.34 -15.10 2.37
C THR A 158 1.78 -13.73 1.99
N ILE A 159 2.62 -12.95 1.33
CA ILE A 159 2.25 -11.71 0.66
C ILE A 159 2.63 -11.82 -0.81
N SER A 160 1.73 -11.41 -1.71
CA SER A 160 2.01 -11.41 -3.14
C SER A 160 1.29 -10.27 -3.86
N GLY A 161 1.95 -9.62 -4.83
CA GLY A 161 1.33 -8.53 -5.57
C GLY A 161 2.30 -7.64 -6.32
N THR A 162 1.84 -6.41 -6.60
CA THR A 162 2.59 -5.44 -7.40
C THR A 162 2.41 -4.02 -6.87
N ILE A 163 3.51 -3.29 -6.79
CA ILE A 163 3.56 -1.86 -6.52
C ILE A 163 4.07 -1.15 -7.77
N VAL A 164 3.31 -0.20 -8.26
CA VAL A 164 3.74 0.72 -9.31
C VAL A 164 4.16 2.02 -8.65
N VAL A 165 5.43 2.38 -8.77
CA VAL A 165 5.97 3.64 -8.27
C VAL A 165 6.23 4.58 -9.44
N ARG A 166 5.96 5.87 -9.25
CA ARG A 166 6.40 6.86 -10.23
C ARG A 166 7.92 6.97 -10.15
N GLY A 167 8.60 6.86 -11.28
CA GLY A 167 10.01 7.16 -11.35
C GLY A 167 10.24 8.63 -10.94
N ARG A 168 11.35 8.90 -10.32
CA ARG A 168 11.79 10.26 -9.95
C ARG A 168 12.47 10.97 -11.11
#